data_ae5d1652b0536f87c38345bd2cfce7fd
#
_entry.id   ae5d1652b0536f87c38345bd2cfce7fd
#
_cell.length_a   1.000
_cell.length_b   1.000
_cell.length_c   1.000
_cell.angle_alpha   90.00
_cell.angle_beta   90.00
_cell.angle_gamma   90.00
#
_symmetry.space_group_name_H-M   'P 1'
#
loop_
_entity.id
_entity.type
_entity.pdbx_description
1 polymer ?
#
loop_
_entity_poly.entity_id
_entity_poly.type
_entity_poly.pdbx_seq_one_letter_code
_entity_poly.pdbx_strand_id
1 'polypeptide(L)'
;MTLTRHDDLSLKYVLNVPSGKLDDFEMPLVVVMHGRGADANDLADLAPMIDDGYRFVFPNAPKKFEPMPGYSFGYSWFDGWPPEGDSIVQSREKLLILIDELVERYPTPVGKIVIAGFSQGGMMAIDVGFRTKQQIAGIVCMSGAIYEAGQPPLRKLPVLLVHGTEDDMIPLWGAQRTRLVLEENGVTPEYHEFPMGHHVTAESMAVVRRFLLRVLA
;
A
#
# COMPACT_ATOMS: atom_id res chain seq x y z
N MET A 1 5.83 -19.67 4.24
CA MET A 1 4.67 -18.85 3.85
C MET A 1 3.78 -19.66 2.91
N THR A 2 2.46 -19.54 3.06
CA THR A 2 1.45 -20.15 2.16
C THR A 2 0.74 -19.02 1.40
N LEU A 3 0.72 -19.11 0.08
CA LEU A 3 0.14 -18.14 -0.81
C LEU A 3 -1.13 -18.70 -1.44
N THR A 4 -2.25 -18.00 -1.29
CA THR A 4 -3.56 -18.37 -1.85
C THR A 4 -4.20 -17.21 -2.60
N ARG A 5 -5.04 -17.50 -3.59
CA ARG A 5 -5.77 -16.51 -4.41
C ARG A 5 -7.24 -16.53 -4.08
N HIS A 6 -7.82 -15.35 -3.95
CA HIS A 6 -9.21 -15.13 -3.54
C HIS A 6 -9.90 -14.14 -4.48
N ASP A 7 -11.18 -14.37 -4.76
CA ASP A 7 -12.02 -13.50 -5.59
C ASP A 7 -13.43 -13.30 -5.04
N ASP A 8 -13.58 -13.51 -3.75
CA ASP A 8 -14.85 -13.56 -3.01
C ASP A 8 -15.11 -12.33 -2.13
N LEU A 9 -14.26 -11.29 -2.24
CA LEU A 9 -14.46 -9.98 -1.61
C LEU A 9 -14.58 -8.87 -2.68
N SER A 10 -14.69 -7.61 -2.24
CA SER A 10 -14.86 -6.44 -3.12
C SER A 10 -13.76 -6.26 -4.17
N LEU A 11 -12.55 -6.76 -3.88
CA LEU A 11 -11.44 -6.89 -4.83
C LEU A 11 -10.86 -8.30 -4.76
N LYS A 12 -10.36 -8.79 -5.89
CA LYS A 12 -9.53 -10.01 -5.92
C LYS A 12 -8.22 -9.73 -5.20
N TYR A 13 -7.71 -10.73 -4.48
CA TYR A 13 -6.47 -10.56 -3.74
C TYR A 13 -5.66 -11.85 -3.64
N VAL A 14 -4.38 -11.70 -3.38
CA VAL A 14 -3.48 -12.75 -2.96
C VAL A 14 -3.29 -12.62 -1.45
N LEU A 15 -3.45 -13.73 -0.74
CA LEU A 15 -3.18 -13.85 0.68
C LEU A 15 -1.87 -14.61 0.88
N ASN A 16 -0.99 -14.10 1.72
CA ASN A 16 0.24 -14.76 2.14
C ASN A 16 0.29 -14.82 3.67
N VAL A 17 0.30 -16.04 4.21
CA VAL A 17 0.32 -16.30 5.66
C VAL A 17 1.46 -17.24 6.03
N PRO A 18 1.93 -17.24 7.30
CA PRO A 18 2.91 -18.19 7.78
C PRO A 18 2.44 -19.63 7.57
N SER A 19 3.35 -20.52 7.16
CA SER A 19 3.03 -21.94 6.93
C SER A 19 2.47 -22.59 8.20
N GLY A 20 1.32 -23.27 8.08
CA GLY A 20 0.64 -23.92 9.20
C GLY A 20 -0.20 -22.99 10.08
N LYS A 21 -0.25 -21.70 9.80
CA LYS A 21 -1.16 -20.74 10.43
C LYS A 21 -2.23 -20.35 9.40
N LEU A 22 -3.38 -20.97 9.49
CA LEU A 22 -4.54 -20.67 8.67
C LEU A 22 -5.32 -19.46 9.23
N ASP A 23 -6.51 -19.24 8.70
CA ASP A 23 -7.34 -18.04 8.86
C ASP A 23 -7.77 -17.73 10.31
N ASP A 24 -7.66 -18.67 11.23
CA ASP A 24 -8.16 -18.64 12.62
C ASP A 24 -7.17 -18.01 13.62
N PHE A 25 -5.93 -17.76 13.22
CA PHE A 25 -4.97 -17.15 14.13
C PHE A 25 -5.06 -15.63 14.12
N GLU A 26 -5.15 -15.05 15.30
CA GLU A 26 -5.03 -13.61 15.47
C GLU A 26 -3.61 -13.17 15.15
N MET A 27 -3.47 -12.34 14.10
CA MET A 27 -2.18 -11.80 13.67
C MET A 27 -2.32 -10.45 13.01
N PRO A 28 -1.26 -9.61 13.02
CA PRO A 28 -1.25 -8.34 12.32
C PRO A 28 -1.53 -8.50 10.81
N LEU A 29 -2.24 -7.52 10.25
CA LEU A 29 -2.62 -7.46 8.85
C LEU A 29 -1.82 -6.38 8.12
N VAL A 30 -1.19 -6.72 7.00
CA VAL A 30 -0.49 -5.78 6.13
C VAL A 30 -1.12 -5.85 4.75
N VAL A 31 -1.80 -4.78 4.34
CA VAL A 31 -2.41 -4.66 3.00
C VAL A 31 -1.42 -3.91 2.10
N VAL A 32 -0.98 -4.54 1.02
CA VAL A 32 0.09 -4.01 0.15
C VAL A 32 -0.40 -3.86 -1.28
N MET A 33 -0.51 -2.63 -1.76
CA MET A 33 -1.01 -2.29 -3.09
C MET A 33 0.12 -2.19 -4.11
N HIS A 34 -0.06 -2.83 -5.26
CA HIS A 34 0.90 -2.86 -6.37
C HIS A 34 0.95 -1.55 -7.16
N GLY A 35 2.00 -1.36 -7.98
CA GLY A 35 2.13 -0.26 -8.94
C GLY A 35 1.24 -0.40 -10.17
N ARG A 36 1.13 0.65 -10.98
CA ARG A 36 0.38 0.64 -12.24
C ARG A 36 0.96 -0.38 -13.22
N GLY A 37 0.10 -1.20 -13.83
CA GLY A 37 0.48 -2.23 -14.80
C GLY A 37 0.92 -3.55 -14.17
N ALA A 38 0.98 -3.62 -12.85
CA ALA A 38 1.26 -4.84 -12.10
C ALA A 38 -0.03 -5.56 -11.65
N ASP A 39 0.09 -6.58 -10.82
CA ASP A 39 -1.02 -7.31 -10.22
C ASP A 39 -0.72 -7.73 -8.77
N ALA A 40 -1.65 -8.44 -8.16
CA ALA A 40 -1.56 -8.90 -6.76
C ALA A 40 -0.36 -9.83 -6.47
N ASN A 41 0.29 -10.42 -7.48
CA ASN A 41 1.45 -11.29 -7.28
C ASN A 41 2.77 -10.50 -7.25
N ASP A 42 2.80 -9.31 -7.84
CA ASP A 42 4.02 -8.51 -8.06
C ASP A 42 4.86 -8.28 -6.78
N LEU A 43 4.18 -7.95 -5.68
CA LEU A 43 4.84 -7.68 -4.40
C LEU A 43 4.75 -8.86 -3.41
N ALA A 44 4.11 -9.97 -3.78
CA ALA A 44 3.87 -11.07 -2.85
C ALA A 44 5.17 -11.77 -2.39
N ASP A 45 6.19 -11.77 -3.25
CA ASP A 45 7.52 -12.33 -2.94
C ASP A 45 8.31 -11.48 -1.94
N LEU A 46 7.87 -10.25 -1.65
CA LEU A 46 8.49 -9.39 -0.64
C LEU A 46 8.08 -9.76 0.79
N ALA A 47 6.92 -10.41 0.97
CA ALA A 47 6.41 -10.75 2.29
C ALA A 47 7.40 -11.59 3.13
N PRO A 48 8.03 -12.65 2.61
CA PRO A 48 9.03 -13.43 3.37
C PRO A 48 10.28 -12.63 3.76
N MET A 49 10.60 -11.56 3.03
CA MET A 49 11.74 -10.67 3.34
C MET A 49 11.44 -9.73 4.52
N ILE A 50 10.16 -9.52 4.83
CA ILE A 50 9.73 -8.62 5.89
C ILE A 50 9.61 -9.39 7.21
N ASP A 51 8.65 -10.28 7.33
CA ASP A 51 8.42 -11.08 8.53
C ASP A 51 7.45 -12.24 8.23
N ASP A 52 7.59 -13.34 8.94
CA ASP A 52 6.70 -14.50 8.85
C ASP A 52 5.62 -14.54 9.95
N GLY A 53 5.53 -13.48 10.77
CA GLY A 53 4.51 -13.32 11.80
C GLY A 53 3.28 -12.54 11.37
N TYR A 54 3.22 -12.04 10.14
CA TYR A 54 2.13 -11.18 9.63
C TYR A 54 1.30 -11.88 8.56
N ARG A 55 0.04 -11.46 8.47
CA ARG A 55 -0.84 -11.75 7.32
C ARG A 55 -0.66 -10.65 6.29
N PHE A 56 -0.20 -11.01 5.10
CA PHE A 56 -0.09 -10.08 3.98
C PHE A 56 -1.24 -10.29 3.01
N VAL A 57 -1.88 -9.21 2.61
CA VAL A 57 -2.91 -9.17 1.59
C VAL A 57 -2.47 -8.25 0.46
N PHE A 58 -2.46 -8.77 -0.76
CA PHE A 58 -2.09 -8.06 -1.97
C PHE A 58 -3.33 -7.97 -2.89
N PRO A 59 -4.09 -6.86 -2.84
CA PRO A 59 -5.25 -6.72 -3.70
C PRO A 59 -4.87 -6.37 -5.14
N ASN A 60 -5.66 -6.85 -6.11
CA ASN A 60 -5.66 -6.32 -7.46
C ASN A 60 -6.40 -4.99 -7.50
N ALA A 61 -5.86 -4.03 -8.24
CA ALA A 61 -6.61 -2.84 -8.58
C ALA A 61 -7.87 -3.20 -9.41
N PRO A 62 -8.94 -2.38 -9.33
CA PRO A 62 -10.22 -2.74 -9.94
C PRO A 62 -10.24 -2.66 -11.45
N LYS A 63 -9.32 -1.91 -12.06
CA LYS A 63 -9.29 -1.63 -13.50
C LYS A 63 -8.10 -2.29 -14.18
N LYS A 64 -8.33 -2.93 -15.33
CA LYS A 64 -7.22 -3.38 -16.18
C LYS A 64 -6.47 -2.16 -16.72
N PHE A 65 -5.16 -2.25 -16.75
CA PHE A 65 -4.32 -1.24 -17.35
C PHE A 65 -4.24 -1.45 -18.86
N GLU A 66 -4.67 -0.47 -19.63
CA GLU A 66 -4.66 -0.46 -21.10
C GLU A 66 -3.84 0.74 -21.60
N PRO A 67 -2.53 0.58 -21.82
CA PRO A 67 -1.70 1.67 -22.34
C PRO A 67 -2.03 2.05 -23.77
N MET A 68 -2.64 1.13 -24.53
CA MET A 68 -3.12 1.34 -25.90
C MET A 68 -4.43 0.57 -26.12
N PRO A 69 -5.34 1.03 -26.98
CA PRO A 69 -6.59 0.34 -27.27
C PRO A 69 -6.36 -1.13 -27.68
N GLY A 70 -7.02 -2.06 -26.98
CA GLY A 70 -6.95 -3.50 -27.23
C GLY A 70 -5.68 -4.19 -26.72
N TYR A 71 -4.78 -3.49 -26.03
CA TYR A 71 -3.62 -4.05 -25.40
C TYR A 71 -3.66 -3.78 -23.89
N SER A 72 -4.02 -4.79 -23.11
CA SER A 72 -4.09 -4.68 -21.65
C SER A 72 -3.13 -5.64 -20.96
N PHE A 73 -2.47 -5.17 -19.89
CA PHE A 73 -1.70 -6.01 -18.99
C PHE A 73 -1.77 -5.45 -17.57
N GLY A 74 -1.82 -6.36 -16.59
CA GLY A 74 -1.94 -5.95 -15.18
C GLY A 74 -3.14 -5.06 -14.91
N TYR A 75 -3.03 -4.25 -13.85
CA TYR A 75 -4.11 -3.44 -13.32
C TYR A 75 -3.66 -2.02 -12.95
N SER A 76 -4.61 -1.12 -12.79
CA SER A 76 -4.39 0.29 -12.44
C SER A 76 -5.40 0.74 -11.38
N TRP A 77 -4.94 1.50 -10.40
CA TRP A 77 -5.79 2.10 -9.38
C TRP A 77 -6.55 3.32 -9.93
N PHE A 78 -5.91 4.09 -10.80
CA PHE A 78 -6.52 5.26 -11.43
C PHE A 78 -5.85 5.58 -12.76
N ASP A 79 -6.55 6.37 -13.57
CA ASP A 79 -6.07 6.86 -14.86
C ASP A 79 -5.32 8.19 -14.68
N GLY A 80 -4.38 8.44 -15.60
CA GLY A 80 -3.63 9.69 -15.66
C GLY A 80 -2.64 9.93 -14.55
N TRP A 81 -1.91 11.03 -14.67
CA TRP A 81 -1.10 11.65 -13.64
C TRP A 81 -1.01 13.16 -13.92
N PRO A 82 -1.64 14.01 -13.09
CA PRO A 82 -2.49 13.66 -11.92
C PRO A 82 -3.67 12.75 -12.25
N PRO A 83 -4.29 12.07 -11.25
CA PRO A 83 -5.47 11.21 -11.48
C PRO A 83 -6.59 11.92 -12.22
N GLU A 84 -7.13 11.24 -13.23
CA GLU A 84 -8.19 11.78 -14.10
C GLU A 84 -9.55 11.16 -13.75
N GLY A 85 -10.60 12.00 -13.83
CA GLY A 85 -11.98 11.59 -13.59
C GLY A 85 -12.20 10.98 -12.20
N ASP A 86 -13.18 10.07 -12.11
CA ASP A 86 -13.62 9.44 -10.87
C ASP A 86 -12.85 8.14 -10.55
N SER A 87 -11.85 7.77 -11.35
CA SER A 87 -11.18 6.46 -11.23
C SER A 87 -10.51 6.24 -9.87
N ILE A 88 -9.90 7.29 -9.30
CA ILE A 88 -9.29 7.23 -7.97
C ILE A 88 -10.36 7.09 -6.87
N VAL A 89 -11.52 7.74 -7.03
CA VAL A 89 -12.64 7.65 -6.07
C VAL A 89 -13.18 6.23 -6.03
N GLN A 90 -13.43 5.64 -7.20
CA GLN A 90 -13.91 4.26 -7.32
C GLN A 90 -12.93 3.25 -6.70
N SER A 91 -11.63 3.41 -6.91
CA SER A 91 -10.61 2.55 -6.31
C SER A 91 -10.54 2.73 -4.80
N ARG A 92 -10.62 3.96 -4.32
CA ARG A 92 -10.68 4.29 -2.89
C ARG A 92 -11.87 3.59 -2.21
N GLU A 93 -13.06 3.73 -2.75
CA GLU A 93 -14.27 3.13 -2.19
C GLU A 93 -14.14 1.60 -2.08
N LYS A 94 -13.67 0.94 -3.15
CA LYS A 94 -13.45 -0.51 -3.15
C LYS A 94 -12.37 -0.95 -2.15
N LEU A 95 -11.28 -0.18 -2.01
CA LEU A 95 -10.24 -0.48 -1.03
C LEU A 95 -10.72 -0.30 0.41
N LEU A 96 -11.51 0.75 0.69
CA LEU A 96 -12.09 0.95 2.01
C LEU A 96 -13.04 -0.19 2.38
N ILE A 97 -13.88 -0.64 1.44
CA ILE A 97 -14.74 -1.81 1.62
C ILE A 97 -13.88 -3.06 1.86
N LEU A 98 -12.87 -3.31 1.03
CA LEU A 98 -11.99 -4.47 1.18
C LEU A 98 -11.31 -4.49 2.56
N ILE A 99 -10.83 -3.36 3.06
CA ILE A 99 -10.18 -3.29 4.38
C ILE A 99 -11.16 -3.71 5.49
N ASP A 100 -12.43 -3.28 5.40
CA ASP A 100 -13.48 -3.68 6.32
C ASP A 100 -13.78 -5.18 6.23
N GLU A 101 -13.95 -5.71 5.03
CA GLU A 101 -14.20 -7.14 4.76
C GLU A 101 -13.04 -8.02 5.26
N LEU A 102 -11.78 -7.56 5.09
CA LEU A 102 -10.61 -8.30 5.57
C LEU A 102 -10.57 -8.37 7.10
N VAL A 103 -10.89 -7.28 7.80
CA VAL A 103 -10.95 -7.25 9.27
C VAL A 103 -12.09 -8.11 9.80
N GLU A 104 -13.22 -8.15 9.10
CA GLU A 104 -14.35 -9.03 9.47
C GLU A 104 -14.00 -10.51 9.24
N ARG A 105 -13.29 -10.82 8.16
CA ARG A 105 -12.97 -12.19 7.77
C ARG A 105 -11.81 -12.79 8.58
N TYR A 106 -10.77 -11.99 8.85
CA TYR A 106 -9.54 -12.49 9.45
C TYR A 106 -9.33 -11.91 10.85
N PRO A 107 -9.16 -12.75 11.88
CA PRO A 107 -8.86 -12.27 13.22
C PRO A 107 -7.59 -11.40 13.22
N THR A 108 -7.77 -10.10 13.51
CA THR A 108 -6.72 -9.10 13.49
C THR A 108 -6.78 -8.28 14.78
N PRO A 109 -5.70 -8.19 15.56
CA PRO A 109 -5.72 -7.38 16.77
C PRO A 109 -6.01 -5.91 16.45
N VAL A 110 -6.78 -5.25 17.29
CA VAL A 110 -7.15 -3.84 17.11
C VAL A 110 -5.89 -2.97 17.04
N GLY A 111 -5.80 -2.12 16.02
CA GLY A 111 -4.64 -1.28 15.80
C GLY A 111 -3.41 -1.99 15.22
N LYS A 112 -3.53 -3.24 14.79
CA LYS A 112 -2.44 -4.03 14.17
C LYS A 112 -2.65 -4.20 12.66
N ILE A 113 -3.01 -3.11 11.99
CA ILE A 113 -3.18 -3.06 10.54
C ILE A 113 -2.20 -2.03 9.97
N VAL A 114 -1.47 -2.38 8.94
CA VAL A 114 -0.67 -1.45 8.14
C VAL A 114 -1.17 -1.42 6.71
N ILE A 115 -1.31 -0.22 6.17
CA ILE A 115 -1.64 0.00 4.77
C ILE A 115 -0.37 0.43 4.04
N ALA A 116 0.04 -0.35 3.06
CA ALA A 116 1.29 -0.17 2.34
C ALA A 116 1.07 -0.18 0.83
N GLY A 117 2.03 0.36 0.07
CA GLY A 117 1.99 0.24 -1.37
C GLY A 117 3.22 0.82 -2.05
N PHE A 118 3.37 0.43 -3.33
CA PHE A 118 4.43 0.89 -4.21
C PHE A 118 3.86 1.72 -5.36
N SER A 119 4.53 2.82 -5.70
CA SER A 119 4.16 3.68 -6.84
C SER A 119 2.71 4.17 -6.73
N GLN A 120 1.86 3.89 -7.70
CA GLN A 120 0.42 4.18 -7.65
C GLN A 120 -0.26 3.56 -6.43
N GLY A 121 0.15 2.34 -6.01
CA GLY A 121 -0.30 1.72 -4.77
C GLY A 121 0.17 2.46 -3.52
N GLY A 122 1.36 3.09 -3.53
CA GLY A 122 1.84 3.96 -2.46
C GLY A 122 0.99 5.22 -2.29
N MET A 123 0.54 5.79 -3.41
CA MET A 123 -0.40 6.93 -3.42
C MET A 123 -1.75 6.53 -2.81
N MET A 124 -2.27 5.36 -3.21
CA MET A 124 -3.50 4.81 -2.62
C MET A 124 -3.33 4.47 -1.14
N ALA A 125 -2.14 4.03 -0.70
CA ALA A 125 -1.88 3.74 0.71
C ALA A 125 -2.04 4.99 1.58
N ILE A 126 -1.52 6.13 1.14
CA ILE A 126 -1.73 7.42 1.81
C ILE A 126 -3.22 7.78 1.81
N ASP A 127 -3.87 7.71 0.64
CA ASP A 127 -5.26 8.14 0.48
C ASP A 127 -6.22 7.32 1.35
N VAL A 128 -6.18 5.98 1.28
CA VAL A 128 -7.09 5.12 2.06
C VAL A 128 -6.67 4.97 3.52
N GLY A 129 -5.36 5.04 3.81
CA GLY A 129 -4.85 4.93 5.18
C GLY A 129 -5.35 6.04 6.09
N PHE A 130 -5.45 7.27 5.58
CA PHE A 130 -6.03 8.37 6.34
C PHE A 130 -7.57 8.38 6.36
N ARG A 131 -8.23 7.67 5.43
CA ARG A 131 -9.71 7.65 5.32
C ARG A 131 -10.36 6.46 5.98
N THR A 132 -9.66 5.34 6.12
CA THR A 132 -10.26 4.13 6.71
C THR A 132 -10.76 4.40 8.12
N LYS A 133 -11.94 3.84 8.46
CA LYS A 133 -12.49 3.88 9.83
C LYS A 133 -11.79 2.91 10.77
N GLN A 134 -11.03 1.95 10.23
CA GLN A 134 -10.28 1.01 11.03
C GLN A 134 -9.15 1.70 11.81
N GLN A 135 -8.84 1.19 12.98
CA GLN A 135 -7.64 1.59 13.72
C GLN A 135 -6.42 0.93 13.09
N ILE A 136 -5.58 1.72 12.45
CA ILE A 136 -4.38 1.22 11.80
C ILE A 136 -3.12 1.63 12.58
N ALA A 137 -2.08 0.79 12.50
CA ALA A 137 -0.77 1.02 13.12
C ALA A 137 0.09 2.01 12.33
N GLY A 138 -0.10 2.09 11.02
CA GLY A 138 0.69 2.98 10.18
C GLY A 138 0.43 2.85 8.70
N ILE A 139 1.11 3.72 7.93
CA ILE A 139 1.08 3.79 6.48
C ILE A 139 2.51 3.68 5.94
N VAL A 140 2.70 2.90 4.86
CA VAL A 140 3.97 2.80 4.13
C VAL A 140 3.75 3.19 2.68
N CYS A 141 4.44 4.23 2.23
CA CYS A 141 4.45 4.68 0.83
C CYS A 141 5.86 4.52 0.25
N MET A 142 6.00 3.61 -0.71
CA MET A 142 7.25 3.36 -1.44
C MET A 142 7.12 3.94 -2.84
N SER A 143 8.04 4.83 -3.23
CA SER A 143 8.10 5.49 -4.55
C SER A 143 6.76 6.06 -5.04
N GLY A 144 5.97 6.60 -4.10
CA GLY A 144 4.69 7.24 -4.36
C GLY A 144 4.69 8.70 -3.93
N ALA A 145 3.57 9.37 -4.11
CA ALA A 145 3.37 10.75 -3.70
C ALA A 145 1.92 11.00 -3.25
N ILE A 146 1.73 12.03 -2.45
CA ILE A 146 0.38 12.48 -2.08
C ILE A 146 -0.29 13.12 -3.29
N TYR A 147 -1.56 12.80 -3.49
CA TYR A 147 -2.40 13.41 -4.50
C TYR A 147 -3.22 14.55 -3.89
N GLU A 148 -3.12 15.75 -4.43
CA GLU A 148 -3.65 16.97 -3.80
C GLU A 148 -5.16 17.15 -3.85
N ALA A 149 -5.83 16.65 -4.89
CA ALA A 149 -7.26 16.84 -5.02
C ALA A 149 -8.04 15.94 -4.05
N GLY A 150 -8.73 16.57 -3.09
CA GLY A 150 -9.57 15.87 -2.12
C GLY A 150 -8.81 15.10 -1.07
N GLN A 151 -7.71 15.68 -0.55
CA GLN A 151 -6.95 15.10 0.54
C GLN A 151 -7.84 14.70 1.73
N PRO A 152 -7.57 13.55 2.36
CA PRO A 152 -8.29 13.17 3.57
C PRO A 152 -7.91 14.10 4.72
N PRO A 153 -8.79 14.26 5.73
CA PRO A 153 -8.38 14.86 6.98
C PRO A 153 -7.25 14.01 7.58
N LEU A 154 -6.05 14.58 7.67
CA LEU A 154 -4.91 13.87 8.21
C LEU A 154 -5.08 13.68 9.71
N ARG A 155 -4.89 12.47 10.20
CA ARG A 155 -4.88 12.10 11.60
C ARG A 155 -3.47 11.70 12.01
N LYS A 156 -3.11 11.85 13.27
CA LYS A 156 -1.79 11.45 13.77
C LYS A 156 -1.62 9.94 13.66
N LEU A 157 -0.83 9.51 12.69
CA LEU A 157 -0.47 8.12 12.41
C LEU A 157 1.02 8.02 12.10
N PRO A 158 1.68 6.93 12.47
CA PRO A 158 3.00 6.61 11.93
C PRO A 158 2.95 6.48 10.41
N VAL A 159 3.79 7.22 9.71
CA VAL A 159 3.92 7.16 8.25
C VAL A 159 5.38 6.94 7.90
N LEU A 160 5.64 5.99 7.00
CA LEU A 160 6.94 5.78 6.38
C LEU A 160 6.87 6.18 4.91
N LEU A 161 7.77 7.04 4.49
CA LEU A 161 8.01 7.40 3.09
C LEU A 161 9.39 6.90 2.67
N VAL A 162 9.45 6.11 1.61
CA VAL A 162 10.70 5.60 1.01
C VAL A 162 10.71 5.98 -0.47
N HIS A 163 11.80 6.61 -0.96
CA HIS A 163 11.88 7.06 -2.33
C HIS A 163 13.28 6.96 -2.91
N GLY A 164 13.35 6.76 -4.25
CA GLY A 164 14.59 6.75 -5.00
C GLY A 164 15.01 8.15 -5.43
N THR A 165 16.30 8.49 -5.23
CA THR A 165 16.85 9.77 -5.72
C THR A 165 17.01 9.80 -7.24
N GLU A 166 16.98 8.65 -7.89
CA GLU A 166 17.12 8.44 -9.34
C GLU A 166 15.82 7.97 -9.98
N ASP A 167 14.68 8.17 -9.28
CA ASP A 167 13.34 7.78 -9.75
C ASP A 167 12.90 8.71 -10.89
N ASP A 168 12.82 8.18 -12.10
CA ASP A 168 12.43 8.88 -13.33
C ASP A 168 10.93 8.79 -13.64
N MET A 169 10.20 7.93 -12.92
CA MET A 169 8.74 7.77 -13.06
C MET A 169 7.97 8.69 -12.12
N ILE A 170 8.35 8.70 -10.86
CA ILE A 170 7.81 9.60 -9.83
C ILE A 170 8.99 10.42 -9.29
N PRO A 171 9.20 11.65 -9.78
CA PRO A 171 10.34 12.45 -9.40
C PRO A 171 10.42 12.67 -7.88
N LEU A 172 11.64 12.70 -7.34
CA LEU A 172 11.93 12.85 -5.90
C LEU A 172 11.17 14.01 -5.24
N TRP A 173 10.97 15.12 -5.97
CA TRP A 173 10.21 16.27 -5.44
C TRP A 173 8.78 15.89 -5.05
N GLY A 174 8.18 14.86 -5.64
CA GLY A 174 6.85 14.35 -5.25
C GLY A 174 6.83 13.78 -3.84
N ALA A 175 7.86 13.01 -3.47
CA ALA A 175 8.03 12.49 -2.10
C ALA A 175 8.37 13.61 -1.10
N GLN A 176 9.25 14.54 -1.49
CA GLN A 176 9.60 15.71 -0.67
C GLN A 176 8.38 16.59 -0.39
N ARG A 177 7.55 16.83 -1.42
CA ARG A 177 6.28 17.55 -1.23
C ARG A 177 5.31 16.76 -0.34
N THR A 178 5.23 15.44 -0.50
CA THR A 178 4.43 14.58 0.37
C THR A 178 4.83 14.75 1.83
N ARG A 179 6.12 14.72 2.11
CA ARG A 179 6.67 14.95 3.45
C ARG A 179 6.23 16.31 3.98
N LEU A 180 6.42 17.38 3.21
CA LEU A 180 6.05 18.76 3.64
C LEU A 180 4.55 18.87 3.95
N VAL A 181 3.68 18.35 3.08
CA VAL A 181 2.23 18.36 3.31
C VAL A 181 1.85 17.62 4.59
N LEU A 182 2.46 16.47 4.86
CA LEU A 182 2.22 15.73 6.09
C LEU A 182 2.67 16.54 7.33
N GLU A 183 3.87 17.11 7.30
CA GLU A 183 4.44 17.92 8.39
C GLU A 183 3.59 19.16 8.67
N GLU A 184 3.14 19.90 7.65
CA GLU A 184 2.24 21.05 7.75
C GLU A 184 0.89 20.70 8.40
N ASN A 185 0.46 19.45 8.30
CA ASN A 185 -0.77 18.93 8.91
C ASN A 185 -0.51 18.14 10.22
N GLY A 186 0.67 18.28 10.82
CA GLY A 186 1.00 17.71 12.13
C GLY A 186 1.31 16.23 12.13
N VAL A 187 1.62 15.65 10.96
CA VAL A 187 2.09 14.27 10.80
C VAL A 187 3.57 14.31 10.43
N THR A 188 4.46 13.85 11.30
CA THR A 188 5.89 13.77 11.02
C THR A 188 6.23 12.39 10.48
N PRO A 189 6.46 12.21 9.17
CA PRO A 189 6.78 10.91 8.60
C PRO A 189 8.23 10.53 8.90
N GLU A 190 8.50 9.24 9.04
CA GLU A 190 9.83 8.68 8.82
C GLU A 190 10.12 8.71 7.33
N TYR A 191 11.18 9.41 6.91
CA TYR A 191 11.47 9.69 5.51
C TYR A 191 12.87 9.24 5.12
N HIS A 192 12.96 8.42 4.07
CA HIS A 192 14.24 7.89 3.58
C HIS A 192 14.36 8.03 2.06
N GLU A 193 15.50 8.54 1.62
CA GLU A 193 15.92 8.58 0.23
C GLU A 193 17.05 7.56 0.00
N PHE A 194 17.01 6.88 -1.16
CA PHE A 194 18.00 5.88 -1.54
C PHE A 194 18.52 6.14 -2.96
N PRO A 195 19.77 5.80 -3.28
CA PRO A 195 20.29 5.87 -4.64
C PRO A 195 19.72 4.71 -5.49
N MET A 196 18.45 4.80 -5.82
CA MET A 196 17.70 3.83 -6.62
C MET A 196 16.74 4.55 -7.56
N GLY A 197 16.39 3.90 -8.66
CA GLY A 197 15.33 4.32 -9.58
C GLY A 197 13.93 3.96 -9.07
N HIS A 198 12.97 3.75 -9.99
CA HIS A 198 11.58 3.38 -9.66
C HIS A 198 11.44 1.89 -9.33
N HIS A 199 12.06 1.44 -8.25
CA HIS A 199 12.03 0.07 -7.74
C HIS A 199 12.35 0.05 -6.24
N VAL A 200 12.26 -1.11 -5.60
CA VAL A 200 12.70 -1.33 -4.21
C VAL A 200 14.02 -2.08 -4.18
N THR A 201 14.85 -1.79 -3.18
CA THR A 201 16.14 -2.47 -2.94
C THR A 201 16.11 -3.20 -1.59
N ALA A 202 17.10 -4.05 -1.34
CA ALA A 202 17.21 -4.73 -0.05
C ALA A 202 17.36 -3.74 1.12
N GLU A 203 18.08 -2.63 0.90
CA GLU A 203 18.28 -1.56 1.89
C GLU A 203 16.96 -0.84 2.19
N SER A 204 16.19 -0.48 1.15
CA SER A 204 14.88 0.17 1.32
C SER A 204 13.88 -0.75 2.01
N MET A 205 13.87 -2.05 1.66
CA MET A 205 13.03 -3.06 2.30
C MET A 205 13.42 -3.33 3.76
N ALA A 206 14.70 -3.20 4.12
CA ALA A 206 15.15 -3.29 5.51
C ALA A 206 14.57 -2.14 6.37
N VAL A 207 14.38 -0.95 5.81
CA VAL A 207 13.69 0.16 6.47
C VAL A 207 12.21 -0.15 6.65
N VAL A 208 11.53 -0.64 5.61
CA VAL A 208 10.13 -1.06 5.68
C VAL A 208 9.95 -2.12 6.76
N ARG A 209 10.81 -3.13 6.79
CA ARG A 209 10.78 -4.18 7.82
C ARG A 209 10.91 -3.61 9.24
N ARG A 210 11.89 -2.73 9.49
CA ARG A 210 12.05 -2.10 10.81
C ARG A 210 10.83 -1.29 11.24
N PHE A 211 10.25 -0.54 10.31
CA PHE A 211 9.03 0.21 10.56
C PHE A 211 7.88 -0.72 10.97
N LEU A 212 7.61 -1.77 10.19
CA LEU A 212 6.55 -2.74 10.48
C LEU A 212 6.75 -3.42 11.84
N LEU A 213 7.96 -3.90 12.14
CA LEU A 213 8.29 -4.49 13.44
C LEU A 213 8.02 -3.54 14.60
N ARG A 214 8.29 -2.23 14.44
CA ARG A 214 8.05 -1.22 15.48
C ARG A 214 6.57 -0.93 15.69
N VAL A 215 5.80 -0.78 14.61
CA VAL A 215 4.39 -0.35 14.73
C VAL A 215 3.43 -1.51 14.98
N LEU A 216 3.85 -2.74 14.66
CA LEU A 216 3.06 -3.96 14.86
C LEU A 216 3.50 -4.78 16.10
N ALA A 217 4.52 -4.33 16.80
CA ALA A 217 4.99 -4.95 18.06
C ALA A 217 3.90 -5.04 19.14
#